data_841ce6bab2835afa634d3a91c5957fee
#
_entry.id   841ce6bab2835afa634d3a91c5957fee
#
_cell.length_a   1.000
_cell.length_b   1.000
_cell.length_c   1.000
_cell.angle_alpha   90.00
_cell.angle_beta   90.00
_cell.angle_gamma   90.00
#
_symmetry.space_group_name_H-M   'P 1'
#
loop_
_entity.id
_entity.type
_entity.pdbx_description
1 polymer ?
#
loop_
_entity_poly.entity_id
_entity_poly.type
_entity_poly.pdbx_seq_one_letter_code
_entity_poly.pdbx_strand_id
1 'polypeptide(L)'
;MTAAMLTTMVLCFALTVSVAVSIGLSAMVGIQIANVNMLVSVKEMFSSINKFPLAAIPFFILAGNVMETGGISRRLVEFAKSIVGGVQGGLPMTCVLTCMIFAAVSGSSVATTFAIGAILIPALIKHGYPTGYAAALQATSAELGVIIPPSIPMILYGVSAEVSIGELFIAGFGPGLLIGAALMLFVYVYCKIKGWGKNDGDGRLDIGRATWQAGWALMMPVIILGGIYGGIFTPTEASAVAVFYALVVGMLIYREIKVADLFHILRRSVMASAVIMFIIANAGLFAFLITRAGIPDAIGHYLEGVLKSPALFLLGVNAALFVIGMFIETSAAIIVLAPILAPVAVHFGIDPVHFGLVMVVNLAMGMITPPFGVNLFAACTVARISLDRMIPFLLPFVLVIIGCLMVVTYVPGLSLGLRDLVYAK
;
A
#
# COMPACT_ATOMS: atom_id res chain seq x y z
N MET A 1 16.40 17.44 -22.97
CA MET A 1 16.72 16.51 -21.88
C MET A 1 15.45 15.76 -21.44
N THR A 2 14.46 16.42 -20.86
CA THR A 2 13.27 15.78 -20.27
C THR A 2 12.48 14.90 -21.24
N ALA A 3 12.23 15.39 -22.46
CA ALA A 3 11.55 14.59 -23.49
C ALA A 3 12.31 13.30 -23.82
N ALA A 4 13.64 13.36 -23.93
CA ALA A 4 14.47 12.17 -24.18
C ALA A 4 14.43 11.19 -22.99
N MET A 5 14.45 11.69 -21.75
CA MET A 5 14.31 10.87 -20.55
C MET A 5 12.97 10.13 -20.56
N LEU A 6 11.85 10.84 -20.77
CA LEU A 6 10.52 10.26 -20.80
C LEU A 6 10.36 9.26 -21.94
N THR A 7 10.85 9.59 -23.13
CA THR A 7 10.82 8.68 -24.29
C THR A 7 11.62 7.41 -24.02
N THR A 8 12.82 7.52 -23.45
CA THR A 8 13.63 6.34 -23.06
C THR A 8 12.91 5.47 -22.04
N MET A 9 12.29 6.08 -21.02
CA MET A 9 11.55 5.37 -20.00
C MET A 9 10.36 4.60 -20.59
N VAL A 10 9.56 5.26 -21.45
CA VAL A 10 8.42 4.63 -22.11
C VAL A 10 8.85 3.50 -23.06
N LEU A 11 9.94 3.70 -23.83
CA LEU A 11 10.50 2.65 -24.70
C LEU A 11 10.97 1.44 -23.88
N CYS A 12 11.66 1.65 -22.76
CA CYS A 12 12.08 0.58 -21.87
C CYS A 12 10.87 -0.18 -21.30
N PHE A 13 9.80 0.50 -20.92
CA PHE A 13 8.57 -0.16 -20.47
C PHE A 13 7.90 -0.95 -21.57
N ALA A 14 7.84 -0.42 -22.80
CA ALA A 14 7.31 -1.15 -23.97
C ALA A 14 8.13 -2.41 -24.29
N LEU A 15 9.44 -2.38 -24.00
CA LEU A 15 10.34 -3.53 -24.15
C LEU A 15 10.35 -4.46 -22.91
N THR A 16 9.42 -4.28 -21.97
CA THR A 16 9.31 -5.09 -20.75
C THR A 16 10.55 -5.06 -19.84
N VAL A 17 11.38 -4.03 -19.94
CA VAL A 17 12.51 -3.80 -19.03
C VAL A 17 11.97 -3.46 -17.63
N SER A 18 12.64 -3.97 -16.58
CA SER A 18 12.20 -3.71 -15.21
C SER A 18 12.15 -2.21 -14.89
N VAL A 19 11.19 -1.80 -14.08
CA VAL A 19 10.93 -0.39 -13.73
C VAL A 19 12.19 0.30 -13.20
N ALA A 20 12.92 -0.34 -12.30
CA ALA A 20 14.15 0.20 -11.73
C ALA A 20 15.22 0.52 -12.80
N VAL A 21 15.44 -0.41 -13.73
CA VAL A 21 16.41 -0.25 -14.82
C VAL A 21 15.94 0.78 -15.82
N SER A 22 14.65 0.82 -16.14
CA SER A 22 14.06 1.80 -17.06
C SER A 22 14.24 3.24 -16.58
N ILE A 23 13.99 3.48 -15.29
CA ILE A 23 14.22 4.79 -14.65
C ILE A 23 15.71 5.14 -14.67
N GLY A 24 16.58 4.19 -14.31
CA GLY A 24 18.02 4.38 -14.31
C GLY A 24 18.58 4.73 -15.69
N LEU A 25 18.21 3.96 -16.72
CA LEU A 25 18.63 4.23 -18.11
C LEU A 25 18.12 5.59 -18.60
N SER A 26 16.87 5.93 -18.30
CA SER A 26 16.30 7.24 -18.60
C SER A 26 17.11 8.36 -17.95
N ALA A 27 17.46 8.22 -16.67
CA ALA A 27 18.28 9.20 -15.96
C ALA A 27 19.71 9.31 -16.55
N MET A 28 20.31 8.18 -16.94
CA MET A 28 21.63 8.18 -17.59
C MET A 28 21.62 8.94 -18.92
N VAL A 29 20.58 8.77 -19.75
CA VAL A 29 20.38 9.57 -20.96
C VAL A 29 20.26 11.05 -20.61
N GLY A 30 19.53 11.39 -19.54
CA GLY A 30 19.41 12.75 -19.04
C GLY A 30 20.76 13.37 -18.64
N ILE A 31 21.59 12.62 -17.91
CA ILE A 31 22.96 13.03 -17.51
C ILE A 31 23.82 13.38 -18.73
N GLN A 32 23.81 12.51 -19.74
CA GLN A 32 24.59 12.73 -20.97
C GLN A 32 24.13 13.99 -21.73
N ILE A 33 22.83 14.17 -21.90
CA ILE A 33 22.28 15.35 -22.61
C ILE A 33 22.50 16.66 -21.83
N ALA A 34 22.46 16.58 -20.49
CA ALA A 34 22.68 17.74 -19.62
C ALA A 34 24.15 18.08 -19.42
N ASN A 35 25.08 17.31 -20.00
CA ASN A 35 26.53 17.42 -19.77
C ASN A 35 26.90 17.44 -18.25
N VAL A 36 26.20 16.66 -17.45
CA VAL A 36 26.50 16.50 -16.02
C VAL A 36 27.58 15.45 -15.83
N ASN A 37 28.51 15.70 -14.91
CA ASN A 37 29.55 14.73 -14.61
C ASN A 37 28.97 13.41 -14.13
N MET A 38 29.41 12.30 -14.72
CA MET A 38 28.95 10.94 -14.39
C MET A 38 29.10 10.60 -12.90
N LEU A 39 30.09 11.20 -12.22
CA LEU A 39 30.29 11.01 -10.77
C LEU A 39 29.07 11.50 -9.95
N VAL A 40 28.35 12.50 -10.46
CA VAL A 40 27.12 13.00 -9.84
C VAL A 40 26.05 11.90 -9.80
N SER A 41 25.98 11.03 -10.82
CA SER A 41 25.03 9.92 -10.84
C SER A 41 25.21 8.99 -9.63
N VAL A 42 26.44 8.58 -9.39
CA VAL A 42 26.76 7.69 -8.26
C VAL A 42 26.49 8.38 -6.93
N LYS A 43 26.86 9.66 -6.82
CA LYS A 43 26.62 10.46 -5.61
C LYS A 43 25.11 10.58 -5.31
N GLU A 44 24.31 10.95 -6.31
CA GLU A 44 22.86 11.12 -6.14
C GLU A 44 22.15 9.80 -5.86
N MET A 45 22.51 8.72 -6.54
CA MET A 45 21.99 7.39 -6.26
C MET A 45 22.27 6.96 -4.81
N PHE A 46 23.52 7.16 -4.35
CA PHE A 46 23.89 6.85 -2.97
C PHE A 46 23.18 7.76 -1.95
N SER A 47 23.15 9.06 -2.20
CA SER A 47 22.46 10.04 -1.35
C SER A 47 20.97 9.72 -1.20
N SER A 48 20.34 9.26 -2.28
CA SER A 48 18.91 8.95 -2.29
C SER A 48 18.55 7.75 -1.41
N ILE A 49 19.43 6.76 -1.29
CA ILE A 49 19.21 5.60 -0.39
C ILE A 49 19.76 5.81 1.02
N ASN A 50 20.67 6.76 1.19
CA ASN A 50 21.30 7.06 2.49
C ASN A 50 20.42 8.04 3.31
N LYS A 51 19.15 7.74 3.44
CA LYS A 51 18.21 8.48 4.28
C LYS A 51 17.70 7.57 5.41
N PHE A 52 17.90 7.98 6.67
CA PHE A 52 17.58 7.17 7.85
C PHE A 52 16.15 6.59 7.83
N PRO A 53 15.09 7.34 7.43
CA PRO A 53 13.73 6.80 7.41
C PRO A 53 13.54 5.61 6.44
N LEU A 54 14.37 5.48 5.41
CA LEU A 54 14.26 4.37 4.45
C LEU A 54 14.65 3.02 5.07
N ALA A 55 15.41 3.00 6.17
CA ALA A 55 15.72 1.77 6.90
C ALA A 55 14.46 1.11 7.49
N ALA A 56 13.37 1.86 7.69
CA ALA A 56 12.09 1.29 8.11
C ALA A 56 11.54 0.26 7.10
N ILE A 57 11.79 0.44 5.80
CA ILE A 57 11.23 -0.42 4.75
C ILE A 57 11.74 -1.87 4.86
N PRO A 58 13.06 -2.15 4.88
CA PRO A 58 13.56 -3.51 5.09
C PRO A 58 13.06 -4.15 6.38
N PHE A 59 12.99 -3.39 7.46
CA PHE A 59 12.53 -3.92 8.74
C PHE A 59 11.03 -4.24 8.73
N PHE A 60 10.16 -3.38 8.18
CA PHE A 60 8.74 -3.72 8.06
C PHE A 60 8.49 -4.90 7.11
N ILE A 61 9.23 -5.01 6.00
CA ILE A 61 9.17 -6.18 5.11
C ILE A 61 9.57 -7.45 5.88
N LEU A 62 10.64 -7.39 6.66
CA LEU A 62 11.10 -8.51 7.46
C LEU A 62 10.07 -8.88 8.54
N ALA A 63 9.55 -7.89 9.28
CA ALA A 63 8.51 -8.11 10.29
C ALA A 63 7.26 -8.77 9.68
N GLY A 64 6.79 -8.28 8.53
CA GLY A 64 5.65 -8.86 7.80
C GLY A 64 5.88 -10.32 7.40
N ASN A 65 7.06 -10.65 6.84
CA ASN A 65 7.41 -12.03 6.45
C ASN A 65 7.56 -12.97 7.66
N VAL A 66 8.12 -12.48 8.78
CA VAL A 66 8.19 -13.24 10.05
C VAL A 66 6.78 -13.52 10.56
N MET A 67 5.90 -12.54 10.53
CA MET A 67 4.53 -12.71 11.02
C MET A 67 3.69 -13.63 10.13
N GLU A 68 3.86 -13.54 8.79
CA GLU A 68 3.22 -14.45 7.84
C GLU A 68 3.58 -15.91 8.16
N THR A 69 4.88 -16.19 8.32
CA THR A 69 5.40 -17.54 8.64
C THR A 69 5.06 -17.97 10.07
N GLY A 70 4.98 -17.04 11.01
CA GLY A 70 4.71 -17.27 12.43
C GLY A 70 3.26 -17.55 12.79
N GLY A 71 2.37 -17.80 11.80
CA GLY A 71 0.97 -18.19 12.02
C GLY A 71 0.07 -17.07 12.57
N ILE A 72 0.54 -15.84 12.52
CA ILE A 72 -0.22 -14.66 12.97
C ILE A 72 -1.44 -14.45 12.08
N SER A 73 -1.27 -14.59 10.76
CA SER A 73 -2.36 -14.42 9.78
C SER A 73 -3.57 -15.29 10.10
N ARG A 74 -3.37 -16.57 10.45
CA ARG A 74 -4.46 -17.48 10.79
C ARG A 74 -5.22 -17.02 12.04
N ARG A 75 -4.51 -16.57 13.07
CA ARG A 75 -5.14 -16.10 14.33
C ARG A 75 -5.91 -14.81 14.13
N LEU A 76 -5.43 -13.91 13.25
CA LEU A 76 -6.17 -12.69 12.87
C LEU A 76 -7.45 -13.01 12.08
N VAL A 77 -7.42 -14.02 11.20
CA VAL A 77 -8.63 -14.52 10.51
C VAL A 77 -9.64 -15.06 11.50
N GLU A 78 -9.22 -15.89 12.46
CA GLU A 78 -10.10 -16.45 13.49
C GLU A 78 -10.69 -15.35 14.39
N PHE A 79 -9.90 -14.35 14.75
CA PHE A 79 -10.36 -13.19 15.50
C PHE A 79 -11.38 -12.37 14.70
N ALA A 80 -11.08 -11.99 13.45
CA ALA A 80 -12.01 -11.27 12.60
C ALA A 80 -13.32 -12.05 12.37
N LYS A 81 -13.22 -13.38 12.17
CA LYS A 81 -14.38 -14.27 12.05
C LYS A 81 -15.24 -14.27 13.32
N SER A 82 -14.65 -14.18 14.50
CA SER A 82 -15.41 -14.12 15.76
C SER A 82 -16.26 -12.84 15.88
N ILE A 83 -15.82 -11.74 15.26
CA ILE A 83 -16.53 -10.44 15.30
C ILE A 83 -17.66 -10.41 14.26
N VAL A 84 -17.35 -10.68 12.99
CA VAL A 84 -18.26 -10.46 11.87
C VAL A 84 -18.80 -11.76 11.25
N GLY A 85 -18.30 -12.92 11.60
CA GLY A 85 -18.64 -14.20 11.00
C GLY A 85 -20.07 -14.70 11.29
N GLY A 86 -20.76 -14.10 12.26
CA GLY A 86 -22.10 -14.55 12.71
C GLY A 86 -23.29 -14.04 11.90
N VAL A 87 -23.06 -13.36 10.76
CA VAL A 87 -24.10 -12.79 9.93
C VAL A 87 -24.02 -13.35 8.50
N GLN A 88 -25.10 -13.19 7.73
CA GLN A 88 -25.07 -13.54 6.30
C GLN A 88 -23.99 -12.73 5.58
N GLY A 89 -23.11 -13.41 4.82
CA GLY A 89 -21.93 -12.78 4.23
C GLY A 89 -20.80 -12.52 5.24
N GLY A 90 -20.85 -13.16 6.40
CA GLY A 90 -19.86 -12.98 7.47
C GLY A 90 -18.45 -13.40 7.06
N LEU A 91 -18.32 -14.45 6.23
CA LEU A 91 -16.99 -14.89 5.76
C LEU A 91 -16.33 -13.89 4.79
N PRO A 92 -17.01 -13.30 3.79
CA PRO A 92 -16.50 -12.16 3.02
C PRO A 92 -16.18 -10.93 3.88
N MET A 93 -17.00 -10.59 4.88
CA MET A 93 -16.72 -9.50 5.83
C MET A 93 -15.48 -9.81 6.66
N THR A 94 -15.27 -11.07 7.05
CA THR A 94 -14.04 -11.53 7.70
C THR A 94 -12.81 -11.26 6.84
N CYS A 95 -12.91 -11.43 5.52
CA CYS A 95 -11.82 -11.13 4.59
C CYS A 95 -11.42 -9.63 4.67
N VAL A 96 -12.39 -8.72 4.57
CA VAL A 96 -12.12 -7.28 4.66
C VAL A 96 -11.52 -6.92 6.01
N LEU A 97 -12.15 -7.35 7.11
CA LEU A 97 -11.69 -7.01 8.46
C LEU A 97 -10.29 -7.58 8.76
N THR A 98 -10.01 -8.81 8.31
CA THR A 98 -8.67 -9.40 8.46
C THR A 98 -7.64 -8.62 7.68
N CYS A 99 -7.94 -8.21 6.44
CA CYS A 99 -7.04 -7.39 5.65
C CYS A 99 -6.79 -6.02 6.32
N MET A 100 -7.81 -5.40 6.92
CA MET A 100 -7.63 -4.16 7.71
C MET A 100 -6.67 -4.33 8.87
N ILE A 101 -6.83 -5.40 9.66
CA ILE A 101 -6.00 -5.65 10.83
C ILE A 101 -4.59 -6.05 10.40
N PHE A 102 -4.46 -6.91 9.39
CA PHE A 102 -3.17 -7.36 8.87
C PHE A 102 -2.40 -6.22 8.18
N ALA A 103 -3.11 -5.26 7.61
CA ALA A 103 -2.54 -4.03 7.03
C ALA A 103 -1.66 -3.28 8.06
N ALA A 104 -2.14 -3.16 9.30
CA ALA A 104 -1.43 -2.49 10.39
C ALA A 104 -0.11 -3.19 10.80
N VAL A 105 0.29 -4.20 10.05
CA VAL A 105 1.51 -4.98 10.28
C VAL A 105 2.35 -5.12 9.01
N SER A 106 1.70 -5.40 7.87
CA SER A 106 2.40 -5.81 6.65
C SER A 106 2.89 -4.62 5.81
N GLY A 107 2.15 -3.53 5.76
CA GLY A 107 2.47 -2.34 4.97
C GLY A 107 2.50 -2.57 3.45
N SER A 108 2.01 -3.73 2.96
CA SER A 108 2.05 -4.13 1.56
C SER A 108 0.76 -4.85 1.14
N SER A 109 0.13 -4.39 0.05
CA SER A 109 -1.09 -5.00 -0.47
C SER A 109 -0.83 -6.38 -1.08
N VAL A 110 0.28 -6.55 -1.80
CA VAL A 110 0.67 -7.83 -2.40
C VAL A 110 0.94 -8.90 -1.35
N ALA A 111 1.68 -8.55 -0.29
CA ALA A 111 1.91 -9.45 0.84
C ALA A 111 0.59 -9.84 1.52
N THR A 112 -0.31 -8.87 1.73
CA THR A 112 -1.65 -9.12 2.29
C THR A 112 -2.48 -10.03 1.39
N THR A 113 -2.39 -9.87 0.06
CA THR A 113 -3.09 -10.74 -0.90
C THR A 113 -2.64 -12.19 -0.77
N PHE A 114 -1.34 -12.45 -0.69
CA PHE A 114 -0.82 -13.80 -0.55
C PHE A 114 -1.11 -14.39 0.83
N ALA A 115 -0.80 -13.66 1.91
CA ALA A 115 -0.91 -14.17 3.29
C ALA A 115 -2.36 -14.48 3.69
N ILE A 116 -3.27 -13.55 3.46
CA ILE A 116 -4.68 -13.70 3.84
C ILE A 116 -5.46 -14.46 2.76
N GLY A 117 -5.15 -14.22 1.48
CA GLY A 117 -5.78 -14.89 0.36
C GLY A 117 -5.57 -16.41 0.36
N ALA A 118 -4.37 -16.89 0.73
CA ALA A 118 -4.10 -18.31 0.85
C ALA A 118 -5.01 -19.04 1.87
N ILE A 119 -5.52 -18.31 2.86
CA ILE A 119 -6.43 -18.84 3.89
C ILE A 119 -7.89 -18.64 3.46
N LEU A 120 -8.25 -17.42 3.07
CA LEU A 120 -9.65 -17.03 2.90
C LEU A 120 -10.24 -17.35 1.52
N ILE A 121 -9.45 -17.32 0.43
CA ILE A 121 -9.97 -17.70 -0.90
C ILE A 121 -10.46 -19.15 -0.91
N PRO A 122 -9.68 -20.16 -0.46
CA PRO A 122 -10.16 -21.53 -0.37
C PRO A 122 -11.36 -21.69 0.58
N ALA A 123 -11.37 -20.96 1.69
CA ALA A 123 -12.49 -20.99 2.64
C ALA A 123 -13.78 -20.46 2.02
N LEU A 124 -13.73 -19.33 1.30
CA LEU A 124 -14.86 -18.75 0.57
C LEU A 124 -15.41 -19.73 -0.49
N ILE A 125 -14.53 -20.33 -1.29
CA ILE A 125 -14.92 -21.30 -2.32
C ILE A 125 -15.61 -22.51 -1.67
N LYS A 126 -15.06 -23.02 -0.57
CA LYS A 126 -15.67 -24.16 0.19
C LYS A 126 -17.07 -23.82 0.71
N HIS A 127 -17.34 -22.56 1.05
CA HIS A 127 -18.65 -22.08 1.50
C HIS A 127 -19.58 -21.69 0.34
N GLY A 128 -19.23 -22.04 -0.90
CA GLY A 128 -20.09 -21.87 -2.08
C GLY A 128 -20.02 -20.49 -2.74
N TYR A 129 -19.07 -19.65 -2.39
CA TYR A 129 -18.84 -18.39 -3.09
C TYR A 129 -18.14 -18.64 -4.43
N PRO A 130 -18.50 -17.92 -5.50
CA PRO A 130 -17.80 -18.03 -6.79
C PRO A 130 -16.31 -17.70 -6.65
N THR A 131 -15.45 -18.48 -7.29
CA THR A 131 -13.99 -18.30 -7.23
C THR A 131 -13.56 -16.90 -7.69
N GLY A 132 -14.19 -16.37 -8.77
CA GLY A 132 -13.92 -15.02 -9.25
C GLY A 132 -14.29 -13.94 -8.24
N TYR A 133 -15.39 -14.11 -7.50
CA TYR A 133 -15.78 -13.21 -6.41
C TYR A 133 -14.78 -13.26 -5.25
N ALA A 134 -14.38 -14.47 -4.82
CA ALA A 134 -13.41 -14.62 -3.74
C ALA A 134 -12.06 -13.97 -4.08
N ALA A 135 -11.60 -14.10 -5.32
CA ALA A 135 -10.38 -13.46 -5.79
C ALA A 135 -10.52 -11.94 -5.87
N ALA A 136 -11.63 -11.41 -6.40
CA ALA A 136 -11.90 -9.98 -6.49
C ALA A 136 -12.00 -9.33 -5.11
N LEU A 137 -12.72 -9.94 -4.18
CA LEU A 137 -12.83 -9.51 -2.79
C LEU A 137 -11.45 -9.45 -2.12
N GLN A 138 -10.64 -10.50 -2.26
CA GLN A 138 -9.31 -10.54 -1.65
C GLN A 138 -8.39 -9.47 -2.23
N ALA A 139 -8.31 -9.36 -3.57
CA ALA A 139 -7.50 -8.34 -4.23
C ALA A 139 -7.84 -6.93 -3.73
N THR A 140 -9.14 -6.62 -3.69
CA THR A 140 -9.65 -5.30 -3.30
C THR A 140 -9.42 -5.02 -1.82
N SER A 141 -9.70 -6.00 -0.95
CA SER A 141 -9.51 -5.84 0.50
C SER A 141 -8.03 -5.71 0.88
N ALA A 142 -7.15 -6.35 0.14
CA ALA A 142 -5.71 -6.30 0.39
C ALA A 142 -5.09 -4.92 0.13
N GLU A 143 -5.74 -4.04 -0.65
CA GLU A 143 -5.27 -2.66 -0.85
C GLU A 143 -5.26 -1.84 0.45
N LEU A 144 -6.06 -2.22 1.43
CA LEU A 144 -5.98 -1.64 2.77
C LEU A 144 -4.57 -1.80 3.37
N GLY A 145 -3.79 -2.80 2.91
CA GLY A 145 -2.40 -3.06 3.33
C GLY A 145 -1.40 -1.95 3.00
N VAL A 146 -1.71 -1.06 2.07
CA VAL A 146 -0.88 0.12 1.75
C VAL A 146 -1.51 1.43 2.21
N ILE A 147 -2.77 1.40 2.67
CA ILE A 147 -3.52 2.58 3.09
C ILE A 147 -3.52 2.71 4.62
N ILE A 148 -3.69 1.60 5.35
CA ILE A 148 -3.65 1.59 6.82
C ILE A 148 -2.19 1.51 7.28
N PRO A 149 -1.73 2.39 8.19
CA PRO A 149 -0.34 2.39 8.65
C PRO A 149 0.00 1.19 9.57
N PRO A 150 1.30 0.80 9.60
CA PRO A 150 2.41 1.36 8.82
C PRO A 150 2.35 0.96 7.34
N SER A 151 2.71 1.88 6.45
CA SER A 151 2.62 1.70 5.01
C SER A 151 3.94 2.04 4.32
N ILE A 152 4.46 1.13 3.51
CA ILE A 152 5.69 1.34 2.73
C ILE A 152 5.50 2.50 1.73
N PRO A 153 4.41 2.59 0.95
CA PRO A 153 4.15 3.75 0.09
C PRO A 153 4.12 5.10 0.82
N MET A 154 3.57 5.16 2.05
CA MET A 154 3.57 6.39 2.84
C MET A 154 4.98 6.78 3.28
N ILE A 155 5.84 5.82 3.65
CA ILE A 155 7.25 6.09 3.96
C ILE A 155 7.95 6.67 2.73
N LEU A 156 7.74 6.06 1.56
CA LEU A 156 8.33 6.50 0.30
C LEU A 156 7.87 7.91 -0.07
N TYR A 157 6.57 8.18 0.06
CA TYR A 157 6.04 9.52 -0.17
C TYR A 157 6.65 10.53 0.81
N GLY A 158 6.66 10.23 2.11
CA GLY A 158 7.21 11.10 3.13
C GLY A 158 8.68 11.47 2.89
N VAL A 159 9.49 10.48 2.44
CA VAL A 159 10.90 10.71 2.10
C VAL A 159 11.05 11.49 0.79
N SER A 160 10.19 11.25 -0.21
CA SER A 160 10.28 11.87 -1.54
C SER A 160 9.73 13.29 -1.57
N ALA A 161 8.70 13.58 -0.79
CA ALA A 161 8.05 14.89 -0.68
C ALA A 161 8.50 15.69 0.56
N GLU A 162 9.44 15.16 1.35
CA GLU A 162 9.97 15.76 2.60
C GLU A 162 8.88 16.05 3.64
N VAL A 163 7.92 15.13 3.77
CA VAL A 163 6.78 15.20 4.68
C VAL A 163 6.95 14.23 5.85
N SER A 164 6.43 14.60 7.02
CA SER A 164 6.48 13.74 8.22
C SER A 164 5.77 12.39 8.00
N ILE A 165 6.52 11.30 8.14
CA ILE A 165 5.99 9.94 8.03
C ILE A 165 5.00 9.64 9.18
N GLY A 166 5.26 10.18 10.38
CA GLY A 166 4.34 10.04 11.51
C GLY A 166 2.99 10.68 11.24
N GLU A 167 2.98 11.90 10.65
CA GLU A 167 1.75 12.56 10.24
C GLU A 167 1.00 11.80 9.16
N LEU A 168 1.71 11.28 8.14
CA LEU A 168 1.13 10.45 7.09
C LEU A 168 0.48 9.17 7.68
N PHE A 169 1.13 8.55 8.64
CA PHE A 169 0.60 7.35 9.28
C PHE A 169 -0.71 7.65 10.02
N ILE A 170 -0.76 8.72 10.82
CA ILE A 170 -1.99 9.03 11.54
C ILE A 170 -3.13 9.45 10.59
N ALA A 171 -2.78 10.22 9.57
CA ALA A 171 -3.72 10.67 8.56
C ALA A 171 -4.29 9.51 7.71
N GLY A 172 -3.56 8.39 7.56
CA GLY A 172 -3.98 7.20 6.82
C GLY A 172 -5.11 6.41 7.47
N PHE A 173 -5.35 6.58 8.78
CA PHE A 173 -6.45 5.88 9.46
C PHE A 173 -7.83 6.28 8.93
N GLY A 174 -8.06 7.57 8.72
CA GLY A 174 -9.36 8.05 8.23
C GLY A 174 -9.75 7.40 6.90
N PRO A 175 -8.94 7.52 5.83
CA PRO A 175 -9.16 6.85 4.57
C PRO A 175 -9.26 5.33 4.69
N GLY A 176 -8.37 4.69 5.47
CA GLY A 176 -8.37 3.24 5.67
C GLY A 176 -9.66 2.73 6.32
N LEU A 177 -10.15 3.39 7.36
CA LEU A 177 -11.40 3.05 8.02
C LEU A 177 -12.62 3.29 7.11
N LEU A 178 -12.64 4.40 6.37
CA LEU A 178 -13.70 4.69 5.40
C LEU A 178 -13.81 3.59 4.35
N ILE A 179 -12.70 3.24 3.70
CA ILE A 179 -12.66 2.23 2.64
C ILE A 179 -13.03 0.86 3.21
N GLY A 180 -12.47 0.48 4.36
CA GLY A 180 -12.79 -0.78 5.02
C GLY A 180 -14.28 -0.89 5.40
N ALA A 181 -14.85 0.16 5.98
CA ALA A 181 -16.27 0.20 6.32
C ALA A 181 -17.18 0.15 5.07
N ALA A 182 -16.81 0.89 4.02
CA ALA A 182 -17.54 0.89 2.75
C ALA A 182 -17.51 -0.50 2.08
N LEU A 183 -16.36 -1.16 2.07
CA LEU A 183 -16.20 -2.53 1.56
C LEU A 183 -17.00 -3.54 2.39
N MET A 184 -16.96 -3.46 3.73
CA MET A 184 -17.76 -4.34 4.58
C MET A 184 -19.26 -4.16 4.35
N LEU A 185 -19.73 -2.91 4.26
CA LEU A 185 -21.12 -2.60 3.98
C LEU A 185 -21.54 -3.11 2.58
N PHE A 186 -20.71 -2.83 1.57
CA PHE A 186 -20.95 -3.30 0.21
C PHE A 186 -21.06 -4.83 0.15
N VAL A 187 -20.11 -5.53 0.75
CA VAL A 187 -20.07 -7.01 0.78
C VAL A 187 -21.29 -7.58 1.48
N TYR A 188 -21.70 -7.01 2.61
CA TYR A 188 -22.92 -7.41 3.32
C TYR A 188 -24.17 -7.27 2.44
N VAL A 189 -24.34 -6.10 1.84
CA VAL A 189 -25.49 -5.82 0.96
C VAL A 189 -25.47 -6.72 -0.28
N TYR A 190 -24.30 -6.87 -0.91
CA TYR A 190 -24.12 -7.69 -2.10
C TYR A 190 -24.44 -9.16 -1.85
N CYS A 191 -23.95 -9.74 -0.75
CA CYS A 191 -24.27 -11.12 -0.34
C CYS A 191 -25.77 -11.29 -0.05
N LYS A 192 -26.40 -10.29 0.56
CA LYS A 192 -27.84 -10.32 0.84
C LYS A 192 -28.67 -10.32 -0.44
N ILE A 193 -28.32 -9.48 -1.42
CA ILE A 193 -28.99 -9.41 -2.73
C ILE A 193 -28.81 -10.72 -3.52
N LYS A 194 -27.59 -11.28 -3.51
CA LYS A 194 -27.28 -12.52 -4.24
C LYS A 194 -27.75 -13.80 -3.52
N GLY A 195 -28.19 -13.68 -2.26
CA GLY A 195 -28.62 -14.82 -1.45
C GLY A 195 -27.44 -15.72 -1.00
N TRP A 196 -26.22 -15.20 -1.03
CA TRP A 196 -25.02 -15.95 -0.64
C TRP A 196 -24.77 -15.89 0.88
N GLY A 197 -24.04 -16.90 1.40
CA GLY A 197 -23.57 -16.90 2.78
C GLY A 197 -24.66 -17.04 3.84
N LYS A 198 -25.81 -17.66 3.52
CA LYS A 198 -26.89 -17.90 4.49
C LYS A 198 -26.42 -18.76 5.68
N ASN A 199 -25.48 -19.66 5.46
CA ASN A 199 -24.94 -20.58 6.45
C ASN A 199 -23.59 -20.17 7.04
N ASP A 200 -23.11 -18.95 6.75
CA ASP A 200 -21.84 -18.44 7.30
C ASP A 200 -21.91 -18.31 8.84
N GLY A 201 -23.13 -18.18 9.39
CA GLY A 201 -23.37 -18.08 10.84
C GLY A 201 -23.19 -19.36 11.65
N ASP A 202 -23.07 -20.53 11.00
CA ASP A 202 -22.99 -21.85 11.65
C ASP A 202 -21.60 -22.16 12.24
N GLY A 203 -20.91 -21.23 12.80
CA GLY A 203 -19.59 -21.43 13.36
C GLY A 203 -19.06 -20.21 14.10
N ARG A 204 -19.94 -19.54 14.86
CA ARG A 204 -19.52 -18.45 15.74
C ARG A 204 -18.43 -18.92 16.68
N LEU A 205 -17.22 -18.43 16.47
CA LEU A 205 -16.12 -18.59 17.42
C LEU A 205 -16.40 -17.73 18.65
N ASP A 206 -16.10 -18.25 19.82
CA ASP A 206 -16.13 -17.45 21.05
C ASP A 206 -15.14 -16.28 20.93
N ILE A 207 -15.66 -15.06 20.98
CA ILE A 207 -14.89 -13.83 20.87
C ILE A 207 -13.78 -13.78 21.94
N GLY A 208 -14.09 -14.19 23.17
CA GLY A 208 -13.14 -14.19 24.28
C GLY A 208 -11.94 -15.09 23.98
N ARG A 209 -12.19 -16.31 23.52
CA ARG A 209 -11.15 -17.27 23.16
C ARG A 209 -10.36 -16.83 21.95
N ALA A 210 -11.02 -16.33 20.91
CA ALA A 210 -10.36 -15.83 19.70
C ALA A 210 -9.47 -14.61 20.00
N THR A 211 -9.95 -13.66 20.83
CA THR A 211 -9.16 -12.52 21.30
C THR A 211 -7.94 -12.95 22.10
N TRP A 212 -8.08 -13.92 22.98
CA TRP A 212 -6.96 -14.43 23.76
C TRP A 212 -5.88 -15.09 22.88
N GLN A 213 -6.29 -15.87 21.90
CA GLN A 213 -5.38 -16.54 20.97
C GLN A 213 -4.69 -15.56 20.01
N ALA A 214 -5.39 -14.51 19.58
CA ALA A 214 -4.86 -13.46 18.73
C ALA A 214 -4.18 -12.32 19.51
N GLY A 215 -4.22 -12.32 20.84
CA GLY A 215 -3.79 -11.20 21.68
C GLY A 215 -2.36 -10.73 21.38
N TRP A 216 -1.42 -11.66 21.26
CA TRP A 216 -0.04 -11.31 20.88
C TRP A 216 0.06 -10.75 19.45
N ALA A 217 -0.75 -11.23 18.52
CA ALA A 217 -0.79 -10.69 17.17
C ALA A 217 -1.37 -9.26 17.14
N LEU A 218 -2.43 -9.02 17.92
CA LEU A 218 -3.09 -7.72 18.04
C LEU A 218 -2.26 -6.67 18.79
N MET A 219 -1.35 -7.10 19.67
CA MET A 219 -0.44 -6.20 20.37
C MET A 219 0.58 -5.55 19.44
N MET A 220 0.89 -6.13 18.29
CA MET A 220 1.88 -5.59 17.36
C MET A 220 1.52 -4.18 16.84
N PRO A 221 0.34 -3.96 16.24
CA PRO A 221 -0.09 -2.61 15.86
C PRO A 221 -0.08 -1.64 17.04
N VAL A 222 -0.49 -2.10 18.22
CA VAL A 222 -0.53 -1.27 19.43
C VAL A 222 0.88 -0.81 19.83
N ILE A 223 1.87 -1.71 19.79
CA ILE A 223 3.27 -1.40 20.12
C ILE A 223 3.85 -0.42 19.09
N ILE A 224 3.66 -0.69 17.79
CA ILE A 224 4.20 0.14 16.71
C ILE A 224 3.58 1.55 16.76
N LEU A 225 2.26 1.62 16.66
CA LEU A 225 1.55 2.88 16.53
C LEU A 225 1.50 3.63 17.85
N GLY A 226 1.28 2.92 18.95
CA GLY A 226 1.34 3.50 20.29
C GLY A 226 2.71 4.08 20.63
N GLY A 227 3.78 3.40 20.21
CA GLY A 227 5.15 3.88 20.38
C GLY A 227 5.46 5.11 19.54
N ILE A 228 5.00 5.14 18.27
CA ILE A 228 5.18 6.30 17.37
C ILE A 228 4.38 7.50 17.89
N TYR A 229 3.10 7.33 18.19
CA TYR A 229 2.23 8.45 18.61
C TYR A 229 2.47 8.88 20.07
N GLY A 230 2.97 7.98 20.90
CA GLY A 230 3.45 8.30 22.24
C GLY A 230 4.80 9.03 22.26
N GLY A 231 5.43 9.25 21.09
CA GLY A 231 6.73 9.90 20.97
C GLY A 231 7.90 9.07 21.52
N ILE A 232 7.70 7.76 21.72
CA ILE A 232 8.71 6.85 22.26
C ILE A 232 9.65 6.38 21.13
N PHE A 233 9.11 6.15 19.92
CA PHE A 233 9.83 5.64 18.76
C PHE A 233 9.59 6.52 17.53
N THR A 234 10.63 6.70 16.74
CA THR A 234 10.49 7.09 15.33
C THR A 234 9.90 5.91 14.51
N PRO A 235 9.33 6.15 13.33
CA PRO A 235 8.87 5.06 12.45
C PRO A 235 9.95 4.00 12.15
N THR A 236 11.22 4.43 12.06
CA THR A 236 12.35 3.52 11.82
C THR A 236 12.64 2.65 13.04
N GLU A 237 12.69 3.22 14.22
CA GLU A 237 12.89 2.47 15.48
C GLU A 237 11.72 1.51 15.74
N ALA A 238 10.47 1.97 15.49
CA ALA A 238 9.29 1.14 15.60
C ALA A 238 9.34 -0.08 14.67
N SER A 239 9.92 0.06 13.47
CA SER A 239 10.10 -1.06 12.55
C SER A 239 11.08 -2.11 13.05
N ALA A 240 12.17 -1.70 13.72
CA ALA A 240 13.12 -2.62 14.35
C ALA A 240 12.49 -3.34 15.54
N VAL A 241 11.73 -2.63 16.38
CA VAL A 241 10.94 -3.22 17.48
C VAL A 241 9.93 -4.22 16.93
N ALA A 242 9.29 -3.93 15.80
CA ALA A 242 8.37 -4.84 15.12
C ALA A 242 9.02 -6.16 14.74
N VAL A 243 10.23 -6.14 14.18
CA VAL A 243 10.98 -7.36 13.83
C VAL A 243 11.27 -8.18 15.08
N PHE A 244 11.82 -7.54 16.12
CA PHE A 244 12.13 -8.21 17.37
C PHE A 244 10.88 -8.86 17.98
N TYR A 245 9.79 -8.10 18.07
CA TYR A 245 8.53 -8.60 18.61
C TYR A 245 7.98 -9.77 17.78
N ALA A 246 7.98 -9.67 16.45
CA ALA A 246 7.53 -10.73 15.56
C ALA A 246 8.33 -12.03 15.75
N LEU A 247 9.66 -11.93 15.89
CA LEU A 247 10.53 -13.08 16.16
C LEU A 247 10.21 -13.72 17.51
N VAL A 248 10.06 -12.93 18.57
CA VAL A 248 9.70 -13.42 19.90
C VAL A 248 8.36 -14.14 19.87
N VAL A 249 7.34 -13.54 19.25
CA VAL A 249 6.01 -14.13 19.15
C VAL A 249 6.03 -15.39 18.30
N GLY A 250 6.64 -15.34 17.11
CA GLY A 250 6.65 -16.47 16.18
C GLY A 250 7.48 -17.67 16.63
N MET A 251 8.64 -17.42 17.26
CA MET A 251 9.56 -18.50 17.67
C MET A 251 9.29 -19.01 19.10
N LEU A 252 9.03 -18.12 20.06
CA LEU A 252 8.96 -18.49 21.47
C LEU A 252 7.52 -18.69 21.96
N ILE A 253 6.59 -17.86 21.54
CA ILE A 253 5.20 -17.88 22.01
C ILE A 253 4.37 -18.86 21.17
N TYR A 254 4.28 -18.62 19.87
CA TYR A 254 3.51 -19.47 18.95
C TYR A 254 4.28 -20.72 18.51
N ARG A 255 5.62 -20.66 18.52
CA ARG A 255 6.51 -21.77 18.17
C ARG A 255 6.28 -22.35 16.78
N GLU A 256 5.83 -21.52 15.86
CA GLU A 256 5.57 -21.91 14.47
C GLU A 256 6.79 -21.68 13.56
N ILE A 257 7.73 -20.80 13.97
CA ILE A 257 8.98 -20.53 13.22
C ILE A 257 10.11 -21.37 13.84
N LYS A 258 10.75 -22.16 12.99
CA LYS A 258 12.00 -22.88 13.33
C LYS A 258 13.21 -22.09 12.90
N VAL A 259 14.38 -22.33 13.48
CA VAL A 259 15.64 -21.68 13.09
C VAL A 259 15.97 -21.89 11.62
N ALA A 260 15.61 -23.05 11.05
CA ALA A 260 15.78 -23.34 9.63
C ALA A 260 14.96 -22.42 8.70
N ASP A 261 13.80 -21.94 9.16
CA ASP A 261 12.92 -21.08 8.39
C ASP A 261 13.48 -19.65 8.29
N LEU A 262 14.32 -19.24 9.24
CA LEU A 262 14.89 -17.89 9.29
C LEU A 262 15.68 -17.55 8.03
N PHE A 263 16.44 -18.51 7.48
CA PHE A 263 17.20 -18.28 6.25
C PHE A 263 16.26 -17.96 5.07
N HIS A 264 15.15 -18.69 4.95
CA HIS A 264 14.16 -18.44 3.89
C HIS A 264 13.46 -17.09 4.07
N ILE A 265 13.05 -16.77 5.30
CA ILE A 265 12.42 -15.48 5.65
C ILE A 265 13.37 -14.32 5.34
N LEU A 266 14.63 -14.41 5.78
CA LEU A 266 15.65 -13.38 5.51
C LEU A 266 15.91 -13.22 4.02
N ARG A 267 16.09 -14.32 3.28
CA ARG A 267 16.31 -14.29 1.83
C ARG A 267 15.16 -13.58 1.11
N ARG A 268 13.91 -13.93 1.43
CA ARG A 268 12.71 -13.30 0.84
C ARG A 268 12.66 -11.80 1.16
N SER A 269 12.96 -11.43 2.40
CA SER A 269 12.93 -10.04 2.86
C SER A 269 14.04 -9.20 2.23
N VAL A 270 15.26 -9.73 2.15
CA VAL A 270 16.40 -9.04 1.52
C VAL A 270 16.15 -8.82 0.04
N MET A 271 15.65 -9.83 -0.67
CA MET A 271 15.34 -9.68 -2.11
C MET A 271 14.29 -8.60 -2.36
N ALA A 272 13.20 -8.59 -1.59
CA ALA A 272 12.17 -7.55 -1.71
C ALA A 272 12.71 -6.16 -1.38
N SER A 273 13.48 -6.03 -0.30
CA SER A 273 14.11 -4.78 0.10
C SER A 273 15.11 -4.26 -0.92
N ALA A 274 15.94 -5.14 -1.49
CA ALA A 274 16.94 -4.77 -2.50
C ALA A 274 16.30 -4.21 -3.77
N VAL A 275 15.18 -4.80 -4.22
CA VAL A 275 14.43 -4.28 -5.37
C VAL A 275 13.92 -2.86 -5.10
N ILE A 276 13.31 -2.62 -3.93
CA ILE A 276 12.80 -1.29 -3.57
C ILE A 276 13.95 -0.29 -3.44
N MET A 277 15.05 -0.63 -2.75
CA MET A 277 16.21 0.25 -2.61
C MET A 277 16.82 0.58 -3.97
N PHE A 278 16.87 -0.37 -4.90
CA PHE A 278 17.37 -0.13 -6.24
C PHE A 278 16.46 0.80 -7.05
N ILE A 279 15.13 0.69 -6.89
CA ILE A 279 14.18 1.64 -7.47
C ILE A 279 14.45 3.05 -6.90
N ILE A 280 14.60 3.19 -5.57
CA ILE A 280 14.84 4.48 -4.91
C ILE A 280 16.13 5.13 -5.42
N ALA A 281 17.22 4.38 -5.53
CA ALA A 281 18.49 4.89 -6.02
C ALA A 281 18.36 5.50 -7.44
N ASN A 282 17.75 4.75 -8.35
CA ASN A 282 17.56 5.21 -9.74
C ASN A 282 16.57 6.37 -9.85
N ALA A 283 15.48 6.30 -9.10
CA ALA A 283 14.46 7.35 -9.10
C ALA A 283 14.95 8.65 -8.44
N GLY A 284 15.83 8.57 -7.45
CA GLY A 284 16.48 9.75 -6.87
C GLY A 284 17.34 10.50 -7.89
N LEU A 285 18.11 9.77 -8.70
CA LEU A 285 18.86 10.36 -9.80
C LEU A 285 17.91 11.00 -10.85
N PHE A 286 16.82 10.32 -11.18
CA PHE A 286 15.80 10.85 -12.10
C PHE A 286 15.16 12.13 -11.55
N ALA A 287 14.75 12.12 -10.27
CA ALA A 287 14.16 13.27 -9.58
C ALA A 287 15.12 14.46 -9.55
N PHE A 288 16.41 14.24 -9.25
CA PHE A 288 17.43 15.28 -9.31
C PHE A 288 17.49 15.99 -10.67
N LEU A 289 17.47 15.22 -11.76
CA LEU A 289 17.49 15.79 -13.12
C LEU A 289 16.20 16.56 -13.47
N ILE A 290 15.05 16.04 -13.07
CA ILE A 290 13.74 16.67 -13.29
C ILE A 290 13.65 18.01 -12.52
N THR A 291 14.06 18.01 -11.25
CA THR A 291 14.07 19.23 -10.42
C THR A 291 15.08 20.25 -10.95
N ARG A 292 16.28 19.81 -11.32
CA ARG A 292 17.31 20.70 -11.94
C ARG A 292 16.83 21.32 -13.24
N ALA A 293 15.96 20.63 -13.99
CA ALA A 293 15.34 21.16 -15.22
C ALA A 293 14.18 22.12 -14.95
N GLY A 294 13.80 22.38 -13.71
CA GLY A 294 12.67 23.25 -13.34
C GLY A 294 11.31 22.72 -13.80
N ILE A 295 11.19 21.41 -13.98
CA ILE A 295 9.96 20.78 -14.49
C ILE A 295 8.78 20.93 -13.52
N PRO A 296 8.93 20.73 -12.20
CA PRO A 296 7.83 20.94 -11.25
C PRO A 296 7.25 22.35 -11.34
N ASP A 297 8.12 23.38 -11.38
CA ASP A 297 7.70 24.79 -11.49
C ASP A 297 7.03 25.07 -12.82
N ALA A 298 7.60 24.57 -13.92
CA ALA A 298 7.03 24.74 -15.27
C ALA A 298 5.64 24.09 -15.37
N ILE A 299 5.46 22.89 -14.80
CA ILE A 299 4.17 22.21 -14.74
C ILE A 299 3.20 23.00 -13.84
N GLY A 300 3.66 23.47 -12.67
CA GLY A 300 2.87 24.28 -11.75
C GLY A 300 2.28 25.51 -12.47
N HIS A 301 3.12 26.34 -13.05
CA HIS A 301 2.69 27.55 -13.77
C HIS A 301 1.79 27.25 -14.97
N TYR A 302 2.07 26.17 -15.73
CA TYR A 302 1.21 25.79 -16.85
C TYR A 302 -0.17 25.37 -16.37
N LEU A 303 -0.23 24.55 -15.31
CA LEU A 303 -1.50 24.06 -14.76
C LEU A 303 -2.30 25.19 -14.09
N GLU A 304 -1.66 26.15 -13.43
CA GLU A 304 -2.33 27.36 -12.89
C GLU A 304 -3.02 28.17 -14.01
N GLY A 305 -2.39 28.25 -15.18
CA GLY A 305 -2.98 28.90 -16.35
C GLY A 305 -4.21 28.19 -16.92
N VAL A 306 -4.28 26.88 -16.77
CA VAL A 306 -5.33 26.02 -17.36
C VAL A 306 -6.39 25.63 -16.31
N LEU A 307 -5.96 25.28 -15.11
CA LEU A 307 -6.82 24.77 -14.02
C LEU A 307 -7.05 25.90 -13.01
N LYS A 308 -8.24 26.47 -13.02
CA LYS A 308 -8.60 27.63 -12.18
C LYS A 308 -8.94 27.30 -10.74
N SER A 309 -8.88 26.02 -10.31
CA SER A 309 -9.22 25.64 -8.95
C SER A 309 -8.44 24.40 -8.46
N PRO A 310 -8.13 24.33 -7.15
CA PRO A 310 -7.52 23.14 -6.54
C PRO A 310 -8.34 21.86 -6.79
N ALA A 311 -9.66 21.96 -6.85
CA ALA A 311 -10.56 20.83 -7.08
C ALA A 311 -10.37 20.23 -8.48
N LEU A 312 -10.22 21.07 -9.52
CA LEU A 312 -9.93 20.60 -10.88
C LEU A 312 -8.54 20.00 -11.00
N PHE A 313 -7.56 20.58 -10.30
CA PHE A 313 -6.21 20.01 -10.22
C PHE A 313 -6.27 18.59 -9.61
N LEU A 314 -6.91 18.41 -8.46
CA LEU A 314 -7.07 17.10 -7.82
C LEU A 314 -7.81 16.10 -8.72
N LEU A 315 -8.82 16.53 -9.46
CA LEU A 315 -9.52 15.66 -10.41
C LEU A 315 -8.60 15.18 -11.53
N GLY A 316 -7.83 16.10 -12.12
CA GLY A 316 -6.87 15.78 -13.18
C GLY A 316 -5.77 14.84 -12.69
N VAL A 317 -5.23 15.11 -11.51
CA VAL A 317 -4.23 14.25 -10.85
C VAL A 317 -4.82 12.88 -10.56
N ASN A 318 -6.05 12.81 -10.02
CA ASN A 318 -6.72 11.53 -9.77
C ASN A 318 -6.88 10.70 -11.06
N ALA A 319 -7.29 11.31 -12.15
CA ALA A 319 -7.41 10.63 -13.43
C ALA A 319 -6.05 10.12 -13.94
N ALA A 320 -5.01 10.95 -13.85
CA ALA A 320 -3.66 10.57 -14.28
C ALA A 320 -3.06 9.45 -13.41
N LEU A 321 -3.13 9.59 -12.08
CA LEU A 321 -2.61 8.59 -11.14
C LEU A 321 -3.35 7.25 -11.23
N PHE A 322 -4.66 7.29 -11.46
CA PHE A 322 -5.47 6.10 -11.66
C PHE A 322 -4.99 5.31 -12.89
N VAL A 323 -4.76 5.99 -14.01
CA VAL A 323 -4.23 5.35 -15.22
C VAL A 323 -2.81 4.84 -14.99
N ILE A 324 -1.92 5.63 -14.37
CA ILE A 324 -0.55 5.21 -14.08
C ILE A 324 -0.51 3.99 -13.15
N GLY A 325 -1.34 3.97 -12.11
CA GLY A 325 -1.44 2.87 -11.17
C GLY A 325 -1.90 1.53 -11.77
N MET A 326 -2.60 1.55 -12.92
CA MET A 326 -2.93 0.33 -13.66
C MET A 326 -1.69 -0.39 -14.22
N PHE A 327 -0.59 0.35 -14.45
CA PHE A 327 0.61 -0.16 -15.14
C PHE A 327 1.83 -0.29 -14.22
N ILE A 328 1.91 0.53 -13.16
CA ILE A 328 3.09 0.63 -12.31
C ILE A 328 2.69 0.37 -10.85
N GLU A 329 3.52 -0.37 -10.14
CA GLU A 329 3.34 -0.63 -8.71
C GLU A 329 3.42 0.68 -7.90
N THR A 330 2.59 0.77 -6.85
CA THR A 330 2.39 1.99 -6.04
C THR A 330 3.70 2.61 -5.54
N SER A 331 4.63 1.80 -5.02
CA SER A 331 5.89 2.30 -4.46
C SER A 331 6.77 2.94 -5.53
N ALA A 332 6.86 2.29 -6.70
CA ALA A 332 7.64 2.79 -7.83
C ALA A 332 7.03 4.09 -8.41
N ALA A 333 5.69 4.14 -8.53
CA ALA A 333 5.00 5.32 -9.02
C ALA A 333 5.17 6.52 -8.08
N ILE A 334 5.07 6.31 -6.76
CA ILE A 334 5.26 7.36 -5.75
C ILE A 334 6.67 7.97 -5.84
N ILE A 335 7.72 7.14 -5.89
CA ILE A 335 9.10 7.64 -5.90
C ILE A 335 9.37 8.53 -7.13
N VAL A 336 8.76 8.21 -8.28
CA VAL A 336 8.92 8.99 -9.51
C VAL A 336 8.05 10.24 -9.52
N LEU A 337 6.80 10.12 -9.07
CA LEU A 337 5.80 11.17 -9.26
C LEU A 337 5.70 12.14 -8.07
N ALA A 338 6.00 11.70 -6.84
CA ALA A 338 5.87 12.56 -5.67
C ALA A 338 6.79 13.79 -5.74
N PRO A 339 8.07 13.69 -6.15
CA PRO A 339 8.94 14.87 -6.27
C PRO A 339 8.46 15.88 -7.32
N ILE A 340 7.61 15.44 -8.25
CA ILE A 340 7.06 16.29 -9.32
C ILE A 340 5.73 16.90 -8.88
N LEU A 341 4.82 16.06 -8.37
CA LEU A 341 3.43 16.46 -8.12
C LEU A 341 3.22 17.10 -6.74
N ALA A 342 4.00 16.73 -5.72
CA ALA A 342 3.83 17.30 -4.39
C ALA A 342 4.12 18.80 -4.32
N PRO A 343 5.21 19.34 -4.91
CA PRO A 343 5.42 20.79 -5.00
C PRO A 343 4.28 21.50 -5.74
N VAL A 344 3.79 20.92 -6.84
CA VAL A 344 2.67 21.50 -7.61
C VAL A 344 1.39 21.54 -6.76
N ALA A 345 1.10 20.48 -5.99
CA ALA A 345 -0.06 20.47 -5.09
C ALA A 345 0.02 21.57 -4.02
N VAL A 346 1.22 21.84 -3.49
CA VAL A 346 1.45 22.94 -2.53
C VAL A 346 1.19 24.30 -3.18
N HIS A 347 1.56 24.49 -4.45
CA HIS A 347 1.23 25.70 -5.21
C HIS A 347 -0.28 25.96 -5.31
N PHE A 348 -1.08 24.89 -5.40
CA PHE A 348 -2.54 24.97 -5.36
C PHE A 348 -3.12 25.10 -3.92
N GLY A 349 -2.28 25.26 -2.89
CA GLY A 349 -2.69 25.39 -1.49
C GLY A 349 -3.18 24.08 -0.87
N ILE A 350 -2.82 22.94 -1.44
CA ILE A 350 -3.19 21.62 -0.93
C ILE A 350 -2.14 21.18 0.11
N ASP A 351 -2.61 20.75 1.28
CA ASP A 351 -1.73 20.21 2.33
C ASP A 351 -0.96 19.00 1.80
N PRO A 352 0.38 18.95 1.97
CA PRO A 352 1.21 17.88 1.40
C PRO A 352 0.94 16.51 2.03
N VAL A 353 0.48 16.42 3.29
CA VAL A 353 0.08 15.16 3.92
C VAL A 353 -1.20 14.64 3.28
N HIS A 354 -2.19 15.53 3.09
CA HIS A 354 -3.44 15.18 2.42
C HIS A 354 -3.19 14.71 0.98
N PHE A 355 -2.37 15.44 0.21
CA PHE A 355 -2.02 15.06 -1.15
C PHE A 355 -1.31 13.70 -1.20
N GLY A 356 -0.44 13.42 -0.24
CA GLY A 356 0.22 12.12 -0.12
C GLY A 356 -0.76 10.97 0.05
N LEU A 357 -1.79 11.16 0.87
CA LEU A 357 -2.83 10.13 1.04
C LEU A 357 -3.70 9.97 -0.22
N VAL A 358 -4.07 11.06 -0.88
CA VAL A 358 -4.76 11.01 -2.18
C VAL A 358 -3.93 10.19 -3.18
N MET A 359 -2.62 10.45 -3.25
CA MET A 359 -1.70 9.75 -4.15
C MET A 359 -1.60 8.26 -3.81
N VAL A 360 -1.41 7.91 -2.53
CA VAL A 360 -1.29 6.51 -2.07
C VAL A 360 -2.59 5.75 -2.36
N VAL A 361 -3.74 6.30 -1.97
CA VAL A 361 -5.06 5.65 -2.18
C VAL A 361 -5.34 5.46 -3.66
N ASN A 362 -5.05 6.47 -4.49
CA ASN A 362 -5.30 6.42 -5.92
C ASN A 362 -4.45 5.36 -6.62
N LEU A 363 -3.15 5.35 -6.37
CA LEU A 363 -2.24 4.35 -6.96
C LEU A 363 -2.56 2.93 -6.48
N ALA A 364 -2.95 2.76 -5.21
CA ALA A 364 -3.45 1.49 -4.70
C ALA A 364 -4.65 0.99 -5.50
N MET A 365 -5.59 1.88 -5.83
CA MET A 365 -6.73 1.52 -6.69
C MET A 365 -6.31 1.10 -8.09
N GLY A 366 -5.28 1.71 -8.65
CA GLY A 366 -4.71 1.30 -9.91
C GLY A 366 -4.26 -0.17 -9.89
N MET A 367 -3.68 -0.64 -8.78
CA MET A 367 -3.20 -2.02 -8.62
C MET A 367 -4.30 -3.08 -8.65
N ILE A 368 -5.56 -2.70 -8.51
CA ILE A 368 -6.73 -3.58 -8.66
C ILE A 368 -7.55 -3.27 -9.91
N THR A 369 -6.99 -2.51 -10.83
CA THR A 369 -7.72 -2.13 -12.06
C THR A 369 -7.03 -2.69 -13.29
N PRO A 370 -7.76 -3.39 -14.19
CA PRO A 370 -7.18 -3.84 -15.46
C PRO A 370 -6.62 -2.66 -16.27
N PRO A 371 -5.59 -2.86 -17.12
CA PRO A 371 -5.18 -4.14 -17.70
C PRO A 371 -4.13 -4.93 -16.90
N PHE A 372 -3.27 -4.26 -16.11
CA PHE A 372 -2.18 -4.99 -15.46
C PHE A 372 -2.41 -5.24 -13.96
N GLY A 373 -2.87 -4.30 -13.19
CA GLY A 373 -3.19 -4.43 -11.76
C GLY A 373 -2.44 -5.53 -11.00
N VAL A 374 -1.25 -5.24 -10.45
CA VAL A 374 -0.36 -6.26 -9.86
C VAL A 374 -1.07 -7.14 -8.82
N ASN A 375 -1.98 -6.56 -8.06
CA ASN A 375 -2.72 -7.28 -7.02
C ASN A 375 -3.80 -8.22 -7.59
N LEU A 376 -4.29 -7.93 -8.82
CA LEU A 376 -5.19 -8.84 -9.54
C LEU A 376 -4.48 -10.15 -9.89
N PHE A 377 -3.25 -10.06 -10.41
CA PHE A 377 -2.47 -11.25 -10.73
C PHE A 377 -2.08 -12.05 -9.48
N ALA A 378 -1.78 -11.37 -8.38
CA ALA A 378 -1.52 -12.03 -7.10
C ALA A 378 -2.75 -12.84 -6.65
N ALA A 379 -3.94 -12.24 -6.65
CA ALA A 379 -5.18 -12.92 -6.29
C ALA A 379 -5.57 -14.04 -7.26
N CYS A 380 -5.38 -13.82 -8.57
CA CYS A 380 -5.59 -14.87 -9.59
C CYS A 380 -4.67 -16.07 -9.37
N THR A 381 -3.40 -15.82 -9.01
CA THR A 381 -2.42 -16.87 -8.71
C THR A 381 -2.87 -17.71 -7.51
N VAL A 382 -3.30 -17.08 -6.42
CA VAL A 382 -3.80 -17.77 -5.22
C VAL A 382 -5.09 -18.55 -5.52
N ALA A 383 -6.01 -17.93 -6.27
CA ALA A 383 -7.30 -18.53 -6.62
C ALA A 383 -7.19 -19.56 -7.76
N ARG A 384 -6.06 -19.61 -8.46
CA ARG A 384 -5.80 -20.47 -9.65
C ARG A 384 -6.84 -20.27 -10.75
N ILE A 385 -7.15 -19.01 -11.04
CA ILE A 385 -8.07 -18.61 -12.12
C ILE A 385 -7.40 -17.61 -13.07
N SER A 386 -7.97 -17.46 -14.25
CA SER A 386 -7.60 -16.40 -15.19
C SER A 386 -8.30 -15.06 -14.83
N LEU A 387 -7.72 -13.95 -15.25
CA LEU A 387 -8.19 -12.62 -14.94
C LEU A 387 -9.60 -12.35 -15.46
N ASP A 388 -9.94 -12.87 -16.65
CA ASP A 388 -11.26 -12.75 -17.29
C ASP A 388 -12.40 -13.27 -16.41
N ARG A 389 -12.15 -14.32 -15.62
CA ARG A 389 -13.13 -14.87 -14.68
C ARG A 389 -13.33 -14.01 -13.43
N MET A 390 -12.36 -13.16 -13.10
CA MET A 390 -12.42 -12.26 -11.94
C MET A 390 -13.07 -10.92 -12.28
N ILE A 391 -12.82 -10.38 -13.48
CA ILE A 391 -13.27 -9.03 -13.91
C ILE A 391 -14.75 -8.76 -13.66
N PRO A 392 -15.70 -9.68 -13.98
CA PRO A 392 -17.13 -9.40 -13.76
C PRO A 392 -17.50 -9.14 -12.30
N PHE A 393 -16.75 -9.71 -11.36
CA PHE A 393 -16.95 -9.52 -9.92
C PHE A 393 -16.17 -8.34 -9.38
N LEU A 394 -15.13 -7.90 -10.06
CA LEU A 394 -14.24 -6.83 -9.64
C LEU A 394 -14.87 -5.44 -9.82
N LEU A 395 -15.58 -5.22 -10.92
CA LEU A 395 -16.11 -3.90 -11.28
C LEU A 395 -16.94 -3.24 -10.17
N PRO A 396 -17.85 -3.92 -9.46
CA PRO A 396 -18.60 -3.32 -8.36
C PRO A 396 -17.70 -2.87 -7.20
N PHE A 397 -16.63 -3.62 -6.88
CA PHE A 397 -15.67 -3.23 -5.84
C PHE A 397 -14.90 -1.97 -6.24
N VAL A 398 -14.42 -1.90 -7.48
CA VAL A 398 -13.72 -0.73 -8.01
C VAL A 398 -14.60 0.51 -7.91
N LEU A 399 -15.88 0.42 -8.26
CA LEU A 399 -16.82 1.55 -8.14
C LEU A 399 -16.98 2.03 -6.69
N VAL A 400 -17.06 1.13 -5.72
CA VAL A 400 -17.10 1.49 -4.29
C VAL A 400 -15.86 2.27 -3.89
N ILE A 401 -14.68 1.78 -4.29
CA ILE A 401 -13.43 2.43 -3.90
C ILE A 401 -13.24 3.76 -4.63
N ILE A 402 -13.66 3.89 -5.91
CA ILE A 402 -13.69 5.19 -6.61
C ILE A 402 -14.54 6.19 -5.83
N GLY A 403 -15.72 5.78 -5.34
CA GLY A 403 -16.53 6.61 -4.47
C GLY A 403 -15.79 7.05 -3.20
N CYS A 404 -15.10 6.12 -2.54
CA CYS A 404 -14.28 6.42 -1.37
C CYS A 404 -13.11 7.36 -1.71
N LEU A 405 -12.42 7.15 -2.84
CA LEU A 405 -11.36 8.03 -3.31
C LEU A 405 -11.85 9.46 -3.50
N MET A 406 -13.03 9.64 -4.09
CA MET A 406 -13.61 10.99 -4.26
C MET A 406 -13.87 11.63 -2.89
N VAL A 407 -14.37 10.87 -1.91
CA VAL A 407 -14.55 11.39 -0.55
C VAL A 407 -13.20 11.75 0.08
N VAL A 408 -12.19 10.87 0.00
CA VAL A 408 -10.85 11.15 0.51
C VAL A 408 -10.26 12.40 -0.13
N THR A 409 -10.41 12.56 -1.44
CA THR A 409 -9.86 13.68 -2.21
C THR A 409 -10.48 15.02 -1.83
N TYR A 410 -11.81 15.06 -1.66
CA TYR A 410 -12.53 16.34 -1.50
C TYR A 410 -12.96 16.64 -0.06
N VAL A 411 -12.68 15.74 0.87
CA VAL A 411 -12.95 15.94 2.31
C VAL A 411 -11.62 15.85 3.09
N PRO A 412 -10.78 16.91 3.07
CA PRO A 412 -9.47 16.91 3.75
C PRO A 412 -9.55 16.58 5.24
N GLY A 413 -10.65 16.94 5.90
CA GLY A 413 -10.87 16.61 7.31
C GLY A 413 -10.85 15.11 7.63
N LEU A 414 -11.11 14.24 6.66
CA LEU A 414 -10.99 12.80 6.83
C LEU A 414 -9.53 12.35 7.01
N SER A 415 -8.62 12.99 6.29
CA SER A 415 -7.19 12.74 6.36
C SER A 415 -6.52 13.54 7.46
N LEU A 416 -6.81 14.84 7.54
CA LEU A 416 -6.12 15.79 8.41
C LEU A 416 -6.71 15.85 9.81
N GLY A 417 -7.99 15.52 10.00
CA GLY A 417 -8.67 15.67 11.29
C GLY A 417 -8.00 14.92 12.45
N LEU A 418 -7.59 13.66 12.21
CA LEU A 418 -6.85 12.89 13.22
C LEU A 418 -5.43 13.41 13.43
N ARG A 419 -4.76 13.85 12.36
CA ARG A 419 -3.44 14.47 12.42
C ARG A 419 -3.50 15.74 13.29
N ASP A 420 -4.43 16.62 13.01
CA ASP A 420 -4.57 17.89 13.68
C ASP A 420 -4.89 17.70 15.18
N LEU A 421 -5.69 16.67 15.53
CA LEU A 421 -5.96 16.34 16.94
C LEU A 421 -4.70 15.86 17.70
N VAL A 422 -3.80 15.13 17.06
CA VAL A 422 -2.63 14.54 17.73
C VAL A 422 -1.43 15.50 17.71
N TYR A 423 -1.25 16.26 16.63
CA TYR A 423 -0.14 17.19 16.44
C TYR A 423 -0.52 18.65 16.69
N ALA A 424 -1.82 18.97 16.96
CA ALA A 424 -2.22 20.29 17.44
C ALA A 424 -1.67 20.51 18.85
N LYS A 425 -0.50 21.11 18.93
CA LYS A 425 0.08 21.69 20.15
C LYS A 425 0.24 23.17 19.97
#